data_067bbf35e2d85e7b66281daaf3d589f7
#
_entry.id   067bbf35e2d85e7b66281daaf3d589f7
#
_cell.length_a   1.000
_cell.length_b   1.000
_cell.length_c   1.000
_cell.angle_alpha   90.00
_cell.angle_beta   90.00
_cell.angle_gamma   90.00
#
_symmetry.space_group_name_H-M   'P 1'
#
loop_
_entity.id
_entity.type
_entity.pdbx_description
1 polymer ?
#
loop_
_entity_poly.entity_id
_entity_poly.type
_entity_poly.pdbx_seq_one_letter_code
_entity_poly.pdbx_strand_id
1 'polypeptide(L)'
;MQGIRTILASSALGLVLAGSAWAEGDTIKIGVLHSLSGTMAISETTLKDTVLMLVEQQNAKGGLLGTQIEAVVVDPASDWPLFAEKARELISVQGVDAIFGCWTSVSRKSVLPVVEELNGLLFYPVQYEGEESSKNVIYTGAAPNQQAIPAVDYMADELGVEKWALLGTDYVYPRTTNTILEAYLKGKGT
;
A
#
# COMPACT_ATOMS: atom_id res chain seq x y z
N MET A 1 89.11 3.68 0.68
CA MET A 1 88.14 3.85 -0.40
C MET A 1 86.83 3.19 0.04
N GLN A 2 85.89 4.02 0.48
CA GLN A 2 84.62 3.62 1.08
C GLN A 2 83.53 3.64 0.00
N GLY A 3 82.87 2.50 -0.22
CA GLY A 3 81.75 2.40 -1.12
C GLY A 3 80.43 2.66 -0.41
N ILE A 4 79.70 3.63 -0.86
CA ILE A 4 78.36 4.01 -0.41
C ILE A 4 77.36 3.04 -0.98
N ARG A 5 76.65 2.30 -0.12
CA ARG A 5 75.49 1.48 -0.48
C ARG A 5 74.20 2.32 -0.37
N THR A 6 73.61 2.63 -1.51
CA THR A 6 72.31 3.27 -1.61
C THR A 6 71.22 2.26 -1.33
N ILE A 7 70.40 2.44 -0.29
CA ILE A 7 69.22 1.65 0.00
C ILE A 7 68.03 2.34 -0.67
N LEU A 8 67.44 1.68 -1.65
CA LEU A 8 66.20 2.08 -2.28
C LEU A 8 65.04 1.55 -1.40
N ALA A 9 64.38 2.44 -0.72
CA ALA A 9 63.15 2.13 0.00
C ALA A 9 61.97 2.18 -0.99
N SER A 10 61.42 1.02 -1.31
CA SER A 10 60.18 0.90 -2.09
C SER A 10 58.99 1.11 -1.19
N SER A 11 58.35 2.24 -1.30
CA SER A 11 57.05 2.53 -0.63
C SER A 11 55.94 1.86 -1.44
N ALA A 12 55.44 0.73 -0.94
CA ALA A 12 54.23 0.11 -1.46
C ALA A 12 53.02 0.88 -0.91
N LEU A 13 52.41 1.68 -1.79
CA LEU A 13 51.15 2.37 -1.51
C LEU A 13 50.00 1.35 -1.59
N GLY A 14 49.61 0.79 -0.44
CA GLY A 14 48.47 -0.11 -0.34
C GLY A 14 47.17 0.68 -0.58
N LEU A 15 46.55 0.47 -1.74
CA LEU A 15 45.19 0.93 -2.03
C LEU A 15 44.23 0.10 -1.19
N VAL A 16 43.78 0.64 -0.05
CA VAL A 16 42.70 0.05 0.72
C VAL A 16 41.42 0.33 -0.07
N LEU A 17 40.98 -0.66 -0.83
CA LEU A 17 39.62 -0.73 -1.34
C LEU A 17 38.72 -0.87 -0.11
N ALA A 18 38.19 0.26 0.40
CA ALA A 18 37.09 0.26 1.31
C ALA A 18 35.86 -0.26 0.53
N GLY A 19 35.75 -1.58 0.46
CA GLY A 19 34.48 -2.22 0.12
C GLY A 19 33.48 -1.73 1.14
N SER A 20 32.44 -1.07 0.70
CA SER A 20 31.26 -0.74 1.51
C SER A 20 30.70 -2.10 1.96
N ALA A 21 31.11 -2.56 3.12
CA ALA A 21 30.38 -3.58 3.84
C ALA A 21 29.02 -2.94 4.16
N TRP A 22 28.01 -3.29 3.40
CA TRP A 22 26.64 -3.05 3.77
C TRP A 22 26.48 -3.75 5.11
N ALA A 23 26.28 -2.98 6.14
CA ALA A 23 25.89 -3.54 7.43
C ALA A 23 24.62 -4.35 7.18
N GLU A 24 24.63 -5.61 7.55
CA GLU A 24 23.46 -6.47 7.63
C GLU A 24 22.66 -5.96 8.83
N GLY A 25 21.90 -4.88 8.60
CA GLY A 25 21.17 -4.19 9.66
C GLY A 25 20.30 -3.10 9.05
N ASP A 26 19.02 -3.21 9.32
CA ASP A 26 17.95 -2.27 9.11
C ASP A 26 17.53 -2.06 7.65
N THR A 27 16.80 -3.03 7.10
CA THR A 27 15.90 -2.78 5.97
C THR A 27 14.61 -2.12 6.50
N ILE A 28 14.05 -1.20 5.71
CA ILE A 28 12.68 -0.75 5.94
C ILE A 28 11.75 -1.85 5.44
N LYS A 29 11.02 -2.48 6.35
CA LYS A 29 10.13 -3.58 6.00
C LYS A 29 8.73 -3.07 5.70
N ILE A 30 8.19 -3.44 4.54
CA ILE A 30 6.78 -3.18 4.21
C ILE A 30 6.02 -4.48 4.02
N GLY A 31 4.80 -4.53 4.53
CA GLY A 31 3.85 -5.61 4.26
C GLY A 31 3.12 -5.38 2.95
N VAL A 32 2.97 -6.42 2.15
CA VAL A 32 2.13 -6.41 0.94
C VAL A 32 0.99 -7.40 1.16
N LEU A 33 -0.20 -6.86 1.44
CA LEU A 33 -1.38 -7.62 1.87
C LEU A 33 -2.42 -7.62 0.77
N HIS A 34 -2.27 -8.52 -0.19
CA HIS A 34 -3.17 -8.69 -1.33
C HIS A 34 -3.46 -10.16 -1.59
N SER A 35 -4.71 -10.49 -1.94
CA SER A 35 -5.10 -11.87 -2.28
C SER A 35 -4.42 -12.33 -3.56
N LEU A 36 -3.65 -13.40 -3.45
CA LEU A 36 -2.97 -14.07 -4.56
C LEU A 36 -3.75 -15.32 -5.00
N SER A 37 -4.71 -15.74 -4.20
CA SER A 37 -5.64 -16.83 -4.46
C SER A 37 -7.08 -16.43 -4.12
N GLY A 38 -8.06 -17.26 -4.51
CA GLY A 38 -9.47 -16.95 -4.34
C GLY A 38 -10.02 -15.96 -5.37
N THR A 39 -11.23 -15.45 -5.11
CA THR A 39 -12.01 -14.67 -6.07
C THR A 39 -11.41 -13.29 -6.41
N MET A 40 -10.64 -12.70 -5.49
CA MET A 40 -10.03 -11.37 -5.68
C MET A 40 -8.65 -11.41 -6.32
N ALA A 41 -8.06 -12.60 -6.50
CA ALA A 41 -6.71 -12.75 -7.04
C ALA A 41 -6.53 -12.09 -8.42
N ILE A 42 -7.57 -12.13 -9.27
CA ILE A 42 -7.54 -11.51 -10.60
C ILE A 42 -7.24 -10.01 -10.56
N SER A 43 -7.68 -9.31 -9.51
CA SER A 43 -7.44 -7.88 -9.33
C SER A 43 -6.23 -7.61 -8.44
N GLU A 44 -6.07 -8.36 -7.36
CA GLU A 44 -5.09 -8.05 -6.32
C GLU A 44 -3.68 -8.49 -6.68
N THR A 45 -3.50 -9.50 -7.56
CA THR A 45 -2.16 -9.89 -8.03
C THR A 45 -1.43 -8.76 -8.73
N THR A 46 -2.12 -7.98 -9.57
CA THR A 46 -1.52 -6.83 -10.25
C THR A 46 -1.17 -5.70 -9.30
N LEU A 47 -1.93 -5.53 -8.22
CA LEU A 47 -1.59 -4.55 -7.17
C LEU A 47 -0.31 -4.95 -6.44
N LYS A 48 -0.20 -6.22 -6.04
CA LYS A 48 1.05 -6.78 -5.47
C LYS A 48 2.23 -6.56 -6.41
N ASP A 49 2.10 -6.89 -7.70
CA ASP A 49 3.16 -6.72 -8.68
C ASP A 49 3.58 -5.26 -8.84
N THR A 50 2.61 -4.33 -8.78
CA THR A 50 2.88 -2.88 -8.81
C THR A 50 3.70 -2.43 -7.61
N VAL A 51 3.35 -2.87 -6.40
CA VAL A 51 4.12 -2.56 -5.19
C VAL A 51 5.54 -3.10 -5.29
N LEU A 52 5.72 -4.35 -5.70
CA LEU A 52 7.05 -4.97 -5.85
C LEU A 52 7.90 -4.25 -6.90
N MET A 53 7.32 -3.88 -8.04
CA MET A 53 8.00 -3.09 -9.06
C MET A 53 8.47 -1.74 -8.51
N LEU A 54 7.64 -1.04 -7.73
CA LEU A 54 8.00 0.24 -7.14
C LEU A 54 9.10 0.09 -6.07
N VAL A 55 9.07 -0.98 -5.28
CA VAL A 55 10.13 -1.32 -4.32
C VAL A 55 11.45 -1.55 -5.06
N GLU A 56 11.45 -2.36 -6.12
CA GLU A 56 12.63 -2.60 -6.94
C GLU A 56 13.20 -1.30 -7.52
N GLN A 57 12.34 -0.46 -8.12
CA GLN A 57 12.75 0.84 -8.67
C GLN A 57 13.32 1.77 -7.60
N GLN A 58 12.74 1.80 -6.40
CA GLN A 58 13.24 2.63 -5.31
C GLN A 58 14.58 2.10 -4.78
N ASN A 59 14.71 0.80 -4.64
CA ASN A 59 15.95 0.15 -4.22
C ASN A 59 17.10 0.37 -5.24
N ALA A 60 16.79 0.34 -6.53
CA ALA A 60 17.76 0.66 -7.57
C ALA A 60 18.27 2.11 -7.51
N LYS A 61 17.49 3.03 -6.91
CA LYS A 61 17.88 4.43 -6.67
C LYS A 61 18.62 4.63 -5.34
N GLY A 62 18.90 3.57 -4.59
CA GLY A 62 19.59 3.61 -3.30
C GLY A 62 18.65 3.46 -2.09
N GLY A 63 17.44 2.98 -2.28
CA GLY A 63 16.47 2.77 -1.22
C GLY A 63 15.74 4.04 -0.78
N LEU A 64 15.18 4.00 0.41
CA LEU A 64 14.53 5.13 1.05
C LEU A 64 15.44 5.69 2.15
N LEU A 65 15.84 6.96 2.02
CA LEU A 65 16.79 7.60 2.92
C LEU A 65 18.13 6.84 3.05
N GLY A 66 18.55 6.15 1.99
CA GLY A 66 19.77 5.34 1.97
C GLY A 66 19.59 3.91 2.50
N THR A 67 18.40 3.51 2.91
CA THR A 67 18.08 2.19 3.42
C THR A 67 17.25 1.39 2.41
N GLN A 68 17.61 0.13 2.18
CA GLN A 68 16.86 -0.74 1.26
C GLN A 68 15.49 -1.08 1.83
N ILE A 69 14.51 -1.24 0.94
CA ILE A 69 13.15 -1.66 1.29
C ILE A 69 13.03 -3.17 1.06
N GLU A 70 12.53 -3.88 2.07
CA GLU A 70 12.17 -5.28 2.02
C GLU A 70 10.65 -5.42 1.97
N ALA A 71 10.12 -6.12 0.98
CA ALA A 71 8.68 -6.38 0.86
C ALA A 71 8.34 -7.77 1.37
N VAL A 72 7.51 -7.86 2.40
CA VAL A 72 6.96 -9.10 2.95
C VAL A 72 5.57 -9.32 2.36
N VAL A 73 5.46 -10.26 1.42
CA VAL A 73 4.19 -10.56 0.72
C VAL A 73 3.45 -11.66 1.44
N VAL A 74 2.15 -11.45 1.68
CA VAL A 74 1.26 -12.46 2.27
C VAL A 74 -0.01 -12.60 1.43
N ASP A 75 -0.56 -13.81 1.40
CA ASP A 75 -1.81 -14.13 0.71
C ASP A 75 -2.95 -14.37 1.72
N PRO A 76 -3.92 -13.47 1.83
CA PRO A 76 -5.13 -13.68 2.62
C PRO A 76 -6.23 -14.45 1.88
N ALA A 77 -5.96 -15.02 0.71
CA ALA A 77 -6.81 -15.97 -0.03
C ALA A 77 -8.26 -15.49 -0.27
N SER A 78 -8.50 -14.19 -0.38
CA SER A 78 -9.83 -13.58 -0.49
C SER A 78 -10.76 -13.87 0.71
N ASP A 79 -10.20 -14.20 1.85
CA ASP A 79 -10.89 -14.46 3.10
C ASP A 79 -10.73 -13.30 4.07
N TRP A 80 -11.84 -12.69 4.48
CA TRP A 80 -11.81 -11.44 5.26
C TRP A 80 -11.24 -11.62 6.67
N PRO A 81 -11.58 -12.66 7.43
CA PRO A 81 -10.89 -13.00 8.68
C PRO A 81 -9.39 -13.19 8.50
N LEU A 82 -8.97 -13.88 7.43
CA LEU A 82 -7.56 -14.11 7.15
C LEU A 82 -6.81 -12.82 6.81
N PHE A 83 -7.46 -11.81 6.22
CA PHE A 83 -6.86 -10.47 6.07
C PHE A 83 -6.46 -9.88 7.43
N ALA A 84 -7.32 -9.98 8.43
CA ALA A 84 -7.02 -9.49 9.78
C ALA A 84 -5.87 -10.28 10.45
N GLU A 85 -5.86 -11.61 10.30
CA GLU A 85 -4.78 -12.46 10.81
C GLU A 85 -3.44 -12.13 10.16
N LYS A 86 -3.42 -11.97 8.82
CA LYS A 86 -2.21 -11.64 8.07
C LYS A 86 -1.71 -10.22 8.36
N ALA A 87 -2.60 -9.26 8.59
CA ALA A 87 -2.21 -7.93 9.06
C ALA A 87 -1.53 -8.00 10.43
N ARG A 88 -2.07 -8.79 11.35
CA ARG A 88 -1.47 -9.01 12.68
C ARG A 88 -0.11 -9.70 12.58
N GLU A 89 0.01 -10.72 11.73
CA GLU A 89 1.28 -11.40 11.46
C GLU A 89 2.34 -10.41 10.94
N LEU A 90 2.00 -9.60 9.93
CA LEU A 90 2.89 -8.59 9.36
C LEU A 90 3.41 -7.62 10.41
N ILE A 91 2.54 -7.09 11.27
CA ILE A 91 2.93 -6.09 12.28
C ILE A 91 3.68 -6.77 13.44
N SER A 92 3.12 -7.84 14.03
CA SER A 92 3.61 -8.38 15.31
C SER A 92 4.74 -9.39 15.18
N VAL A 93 4.84 -10.10 14.03
CA VAL A 93 5.82 -11.16 13.81
C VAL A 93 6.89 -10.73 12.82
N GLN A 94 6.48 -10.17 11.67
CA GLN A 94 7.41 -9.73 10.64
C GLN A 94 8.02 -8.36 10.93
N GLY A 95 7.38 -7.56 11.78
CA GLY A 95 7.87 -6.25 12.19
C GLY A 95 7.88 -5.24 11.05
N VAL A 96 6.82 -5.22 10.21
CA VAL A 96 6.74 -4.26 9.10
C VAL A 96 6.43 -2.85 9.61
N ASP A 97 7.03 -1.85 8.99
CA ASP A 97 6.82 -0.42 9.30
C ASP A 97 5.49 0.09 8.76
N ALA A 98 5.03 -0.47 7.63
CA ALA A 98 3.76 -0.12 7.00
C ALA A 98 3.23 -1.29 6.17
N ILE A 99 1.91 -1.33 5.96
CA ILE A 99 1.22 -2.28 5.10
C ILE A 99 0.66 -1.54 3.88
N PHE A 100 0.92 -2.07 2.69
CA PHE A 100 0.26 -1.69 1.44
C PHE A 100 -0.68 -2.83 1.06
N GLY A 101 -1.99 -2.57 1.06
CA GLY A 101 -2.87 -3.69 0.84
C GLY A 101 -4.35 -3.41 0.96
N CYS A 102 -5.08 -4.51 0.91
CA CYS A 102 -6.52 -4.58 0.74
C CYS A 102 -6.96 -4.07 -0.65
N TRP A 103 -8.13 -4.51 -1.07
CA TRP A 103 -8.78 -4.06 -2.29
C TRP A 103 -10.27 -3.77 -2.06
N THR A 104 -10.96 -4.70 -1.42
CA THR A 104 -12.37 -4.51 -1.08
C THR A 104 -12.52 -3.68 0.21
N SER A 105 -13.60 -2.92 0.32
CA SER A 105 -13.90 -2.21 1.56
C SER A 105 -14.10 -3.15 2.74
N VAL A 106 -14.59 -4.38 2.51
CA VAL A 106 -14.75 -5.36 3.58
C VAL A 106 -13.40 -5.89 4.07
N SER A 107 -12.40 -6.10 3.21
CA SER A 107 -11.05 -6.49 3.65
C SER A 107 -10.40 -5.37 4.48
N ARG A 108 -10.52 -4.11 4.03
CA ARG A 108 -10.06 -2.95 4.82
C ARG A 108 -10.71 -2.91 6.20
N LYS A 109 -12.03 -3.07 6.27
CA LYS A 109 -12.77 -3.05 7.54
C LYS A 109 -12.40 -4.20 8.47
N SER A 110 -11.97 -5.33 7.93
CA SER A 110 -11.42 -6.44 8.73
C SER A 110 -10.04 -6.13 9.29
N VAL A 111 -9.21 -5.40 8.54
CA VAL A 111 -7.85 -5.02 8.94
C VAL A 111 -7.83 -3.80 9.87
N LEU A 112 -8.79 -2.88 9.74
CA LEU A 112 -8.84 -1.63 10.49
C LEU A 112 -8.67 -1.80 12.01
N PRO A 113 -9.43 -2.69 12.69
CA PRO A 113 -9.26 -2.88 14.13
C PRO A 113 -7.85 -3.36 14.52
N VAL A 114 -7.22 -4.16 13.65
CA VAL A 114 -5.88 -4.70 13.90
C VAL A 114 -4.81 -3.61 13.82
N VAL A 115 -4.86 -2.76 12.79
CA VAL A 115 -3.88 -1.67 12.65
C VAL A 115 -4.08 -0.60 13.74
N GLU A 116 -5.30 -0.38 14.20
CA GLU A 116 -5.57 0.52 15.33
C GLU A 116 -5.07 -0.05 16.65
N GLU A 117 -5.37 -1.32 16.96
CA GLU A 117 -4.93 -2.01 18.17
C GLU A 117 -3.40 -2.04 18.29
N LEU A 118 -2.71 -2.38 17.20
CA LEU A 118 -1.27 -2.55 17.16
C LEU A 118 -0.50 -1.27 16.79
N ASN A 119 -1.22 -0.15 16.61
CA ASN A 119 -0.66 1.11 16.12
C ASN A 119 0.17 0.95 14.84
N GLY A 120 -0.27 0.05 13.94
CA GLY A 120 0.31 -0.14 12.62
C GLY A 120 -0.15 0.95 11.64
N LEU A 121 0.38 0.93 10.42
CA LEU A 121 0.03 1.87 9.37
C LEU A 121 -0.40 1.10 8.11
N LEU A 122 -1.61 1.38 7.61
CA LEU A 122 -2.14 0.83 6.37
C LEU A 122 -2.24 1.91 5.29
N PHE A 123 -1.64 1.69 4.14
CA PHE A 123 -1.90 2.42 2.91
C PHE A 123 -2.94 1.65 2.10
N TYR A 124 -4.16 2.18 2.03
CA TYR A 124 -5.27 1.60 1.29
C TYR A 124 -5.36 2.24 -0.10
N PRO A 125 -5.10 1.48 -1.20
CA PRO A 125 -4.84 2.08 -2.51
C PRO A 125 -6.07 2.33 -3.37
N VAL A 126 -7.25 1.87 -2.98
CA VAL A 126 -8.45 1.79 -3.84
C VAL A 126 -9.50 2.81 -3.39
N GLN A 127 -10.41 3.15 -4.31
CA GLN A 127 -11.58 3.96 -3.97
C GLN A 127 -12.42 3.28 -2.87
N TYR A 128 -13.10 4.07 -2.09
CA TYR A 128 -13.91 3.58 -0.99
C TYR A 128 -15.15 4.46 -0.77
N GLU A 129 -16.06 4.00 0.06
CA GLU A 129 -17.34 4.67 0.34
C GLU A 129 -17.23 5.95 1.18
N GLY A 130 -16.04 6.32 1.64
CA GLY A 130 -15.89 7.39 2.63
C GLY A 130 -16.43 6.99 4.00
N GLU A 131 -16.90 7.98 4.78
CA GLU A 131 -17.54 7.80 6.10
C GLU A 131 -16.71 7.00 7.12
N GLU A 132 -15.41 7.00 6.93
CA GLU A 132 -14.44 6.33 7.78
C GLU A 132 -13.18 7.19 7.87
N SER A 133 -12.66 7.35 9.07
CA SER A 133 -11.35 7.98 9.29
C SER A 133 -10.60 7.25 10.39
N SER A 134 -9.32 7.04 10.19
CA SER A 134 -8.42 6.45 11.16
C SER A 134 -7.04 7.09 11.04
N LYS A 135 -6.38 7.34 12.17
CA LYS A 135 -4.99 7.80 12.15
C LYS A 135 -4.01 6.72 11.65
N ASN A 136 -4.48 5.47 11.59
CA ASN A 136 -3.71 4.30 11.19
C ASN A 136 -3.94 3.90 9.73
N VAL A 137 -4.82 4.60 8.99
CA VAL A 137 -5.10 4.30 7.59
C VAL A 137 -4.94 5.54 6.73
N ILE A 138 -4.11 5.43 5.70
CA ILE A 138 -3.94 6.43 4.65
C ILE A 138 -4.77 6.00 3.45
N TYR A 139 -5.87 6.70 3.22
CA TYR A 139 -6.78 6.45 2.09
C TYR A 139 -6.26 7.20 0.86
N THR A 140 -5.74 6.47 -0.12
CA THR A 140 -5.16 7.05 -1.33
C THR A 140 -6.08 6.98 -2.53
N GLY A 141 -7.21 6.27 -2.43
CA GLY A 141 -8.25 6.19 -3.44
C GLY A 141 -9.35 7.25 -3.27
N ALA A 142 -10.16 7.40 -4.30
CA ALA A 142 -11.24 8.39 -4.33
C ALA A 142 -12.39 8.03 -3.38
N ALA A 143 -12.93 9.03 -2.71
CA ALA A 143 -14.20 8.97 -1.99
C ALA A 143 -15.38 9.36 -2.90
N PRO A 144 -16.65 9.15 -2.50
CA PRO A 144 -17.82 9.44 -3.34
C PRO A 144 -17.90 10.87 -3.87
N ASN A 145 -17.47 11.86 -3.09
CA ASN A 145 -17.44 13.27 -3.51
C ASN A 145 -16.37 13.56 -4.59
N GLN A 146 -15.44 12.63 -4.82
CA GLN A 146 -14.39 12.76 -5.84
C GLN A 146 -14.69 11.91 -7.09
N GLN A 147 -15.63 10.98 -7.02
CA GLN A 147 -15.92 10.04 -8.10
C GLN A 147 -17.43 9.94 -8.41
N ALA A 148 -18.24 9.42 -7.49
CA ALA A 148 -19.62 9.08 -7.75
C ALA A 148 -20.54 10.32 -7.83
N ILE A 149 -20.36 11.27 -6.94
CA ILE A 149 -21.16 12.52 -6.90
C ILE A 149 -20.92 13.37 -8.14
N PRO A 150 -19.67 13.66 -8.57
CA PRO A 150 -19.43 14.38 -9.83
C PRO A 150 -20.02 13.67 -11.08
N ALA A 151 -20.03 12.34 -11.08
CA ALA A 151 -20.65 11.60 -12.18
C ALA A 151 -22.17 11.77 -12.20
N VAL A 152 -22.81 11.77 -11.03
CA VAL A 152 -24.25 12.05 -10.90
C VAL A 152 -24.56 13.49 -11.35
N ASP A 153 -23.77 14.47 -10.93
CA ASP A 153 -23.93 15.87 -11.34
C ASP A 153 -23.85 16.00 -12.85
N TYR A 154 -22.82 15.44 -13.46
CA TYR A 154 -22.69 15.46 -14.93
C TYR A 154 -23.90 14.83 -15.64
N MET A 155 -24.37 13.68 -15.15
CA MET A 155 -25.52 13.00 -15.76
C MET A 155 -26.82 13.79 -15.58
N ALA A 156 -27.04 14.40 -14.42
CA ALA A 156 -28.24 15.19 -14.16
C ALA A 156 -28.21 16.53 -14.90
N ASP A 157 -27.11 17.28 -14.77
CA ASP A 157 -27.04 18.67 -15.18
C ASP A 157 -26.71 18.82 -16.69
N GLU A 158 -25.86 17.94 -17.24
CA GLU A 158 -25.43 18.00 -18.65
C GLU A 158 -26.23 17.06 -19.55
N LEU A 159 -26.63 15.88 -19.05
CA LEU A 159 -27.34 14.88 -19.87
C LEU A 159 -28.86 14.85 -19.58
N GLY A 160 -29.35 15.61 -18.63
CA GLY A 160 -30.76 15.72 -18.29
C GLY A 160 -31.37 14.41 -17.74
N VAL A 161 -30.59 13.61 -17.00
CA VAL A 161 -31.08 12.36 -16.41
C VAL A 161 -31.94 12.67 -15.18
N GLU A 162 -33.21 12.27 -15.21
CA GLU A 162 -34.18 12.50 -14.14
C GLU A 162 -34.55 11.24 -13.36
N LYS A 163 -34.28 10.04 -13.91
CA LYS A 163 -34.65 8.77 -13.28
C LYS A 163 -33.44 7.91 -13.04
N TRP A 164 -33.30 7.45 -11.82
CA TRP A 164 -32.12 6.76 -11.33
C TRP A 164 -32.44 5.36 -10.82
N ALA A 165 -31.57 4.41 -11.16
CA ALA A 165 -31.56 3.08 -10.54
C ALA A 165 -30.14 2.83 -10.00
N LEU A 166 -30.02 2.61 -8.71
CA LEU A 166 -28.76 2.34 -8.02
C LEU A 166 -28.59 0.84 -7.86
N LEU A 167 -27.61 0.26 -8.53
CA LEU A 167 -27.30 -1.17 -8.50
C LEU A 167 -25.93 -1.40 -7.89
N GLY A 168 -25.75 -2.52 -7.21
CA GLY A 168 -24.47 -2.92 -6.63
C GLY A 168 -24.51 -4.34 -6.11
N THR A 169 -23.34 -4.93 -5.92
CA THR A 169 -23.17 -6.21 -5.24
C THR A 169 -23.46 -6.07 -3.75
N ASP A 170 -23.80 -7.19 -3.08
CA ASP A 170 -24.28 -7.15 -1.70
C ASP A 170 -23.14 -7.17 -0.67
N TYR A 171 -22.43 -6.05 -0.55
CA TYR A 171 -21.43 -5.83 0.52
C TYR A 171 -21.28 -4.32 0.85
N VAL A 172 -20.39 -3.97 1.76
CA VAL A 172 -20.33 -2.65 2.39
C VAL A 172 -20.17 -1.50 1.40
N TYR A 173 -19.25 -1.59 0.42
CA TYR A 173 -18.96 -0.48 -0.51
C TYR A 173 -20.19 -0.03 -1.31
N PRO A 174 -20.88 -0.91 -2.10
CA PRO A 174 -22.02 -0.46 -2.86
C PRO A 174 -23.23 -0.12 -2.00
N ARG A 175 -23.46 -0.80 -0.88
CA ARG A 175 -24.56 -0.45 0.03
C ARG A 175 -24.42 0.99 0.54
N THR A 176 -23.25 1.34 1.08
CA THR A 176 -22.98 2.67 1.61
C THR A 176 -22.96 3.72 0.51
N THR A 177 -22.29 3.44 -0.62
CA THR A 177 -22.27 4.35 -1.76
C THR A 177 -23.67 4.63 -2.30
N ASN A 178 -24.52 3.60 -2.45
CA ASN A 178 -25.90 3.79 -2.89
C ASN A 178 -26.73 4.61 -1.89
N THR A 179 -26.52 4.43 -0.58
CA THR A 179 -27.17 5.27 0.45
C THR A 179 -26.75 6.74 0.31
N ILE A 180 -25.47 7.00 0.10
CA ILE A 180 -24.95 8.36 -0.12
C ILE A 180 -25.55 8.97 -1.39
N LEU A 181 -25.56 8.23 -2.49
CA LEU A 181 -26.12 8.71 -3.76
C LEU A 181 -27.62 8.93 -3.68
N GLU A 182 -28.38 8.06 -3.00
CA GLU A 182 -29.81 8.26 -2.77
C GLU A 182 -30.08 9.54 -1.98
N ALA A 183 -29.33 9.77 -0.91
CA ALA A 183 -29.45 11.00 -0.11
C ALA A 183 -29.10 12.25 -0.94
N TYR A 184 -28.04 12.15 -1.75
CA TYR A 184 -27.58 13.24 -2.62
C TYR A 184 -28.63 13.58 -3.69
N LEU A 185 -29.17 12.59 -4.40
CA LEU A 185 -30.21 12.75 -5.42
C LEU A 185 -31.49 13.37 -4.83
N LYS A 186 -31.94 12.88 -3.67
CA LYS A 186 -33.07 13.49 -2.94
C LYS A 186 -32.79 14.97 -2.60
N GLY A 187 -31.59 15.31 -2.21
CA GLY A 187 -31.17 16.69 -1.94
C GLY A 187 -31.16 17.58 -3.19
N LYS A 188 -30.91 17.01 -4.38
CA LYS A 188 -31.01 17.71 -5.67
C LYS A 188 -32.47 17.85 -6.15
N GLY A 189 -33.41 17.12 -5.59
CA GLY A 189 -34.82 17.14 -6.00
C GLY A 189 -35.13 16.22 -7.18
N THR A 190 -34.30 15.18 -7.37
CA THR A 190 -34.46 14.16 -8.43
C THR A 190 -34.76 12.77 -7.84
#